data_17cf7cc2fd103a95997c46855a3d6d70
#
_entry.id   17cf7cc2fd103a95997c46855a3d6d70
#
_cell.length_a   1.000
_cell.length_b   1.000
_cell.length_c   1.000
_cell.angle_alpha   90.00
_cell.angle_beta   90.00
_cell.angle_gamma   90.00
#
_symmetry.space_group_name_H-M   'P 1'
#
loop_
_entity.id
_entity.type
_entity.pdbx_description
1 polymer ?
#
loop_
_entity_poly.entity_id
_entity_poly.type
_entity_poly.pdbx_seq_one_letter_code
_entity_poly.pdbx_strand_id
1 'polypeptide(L)'
;MAIRMGTSELGGTFYTQGMAFAELFNRGRAEDDRCAVLTSDASIHNAEQLDRGGLEFAFMASNWIGRAKNATPPFTRKIALRMVAPANAGPMFFVKLAQSPIASVADFNGKRVAVGPKGSGMEQHIHTIFGVLGITFAGSTPIYT
;
A
#
# COMPACT_ATOMS: atom_id res chain seq x y z
N MET A 1 14.52 20.43 11.19
CA MET A 1 13.11 20.27 10.75
C MET A 1 12.81 18.77 10.77
N ALA A 2 11.84 18.35 11.55
CA ALA A 2 11.50 16.93 11.66
C ALA A 2 11.07 16.36 10.31
N ILE A 3 11.59 15.21 9.94
CA ILE A 3 11.23 14.48 8.73
C ILE A 3 9.97 13.66 9.03
N ARG A 4 8.92 13.80 8.19
CA ARG A 4 7.67 13.06 8.33
C ARG A 4 7.62 11.95 7.28
N MET A 5 7.42 10.73 7.73
CA MET A 5 7.36 9.55 6.87
C MET A 5 5.96 8.90 6.93
N GLY A 6 5.24 8.91 5.82
CA GLY A 6 3.96 8.23 5.68
C GLY A 6 4.15 6.73 5.46
N THR A 7 3.34 5.91 6.12
CA THR A 7 3.45 4.45 6.08
C THR A 7 2.14 3.78 5.69
N SER A 8 1.50 3.06 6.58
CA SER A 8 0.20 2.44 6.45
C SER A 8 -0.50 2.45 7.81
N GLU A 9 -1.57 1.69 7.95
CA GLU A 9 -2.25 1.44 9.23
C GLU A 9 -1.29 0.85 10.26
N LEU A 10 -1.63 1.01 11.53
CA LEU A 10 -0.85 0.48 12.65
C LEU A 10 -0.69 -1.04 12.52
N GLY A 11 0.54 -1.52 12.62
CA GLY A 11 0.86 -2.95 12.46
C GLY A 11 0.96 -3.43 11.01
N GLY A 12 0.64 -2.62 10.03
CA GLY A 12 0.84 -2.93 8.62
C GLY A 12 2.32 -3.04 8.24
N THR A 13 2.61 -3.68 7.11
CA THR A 13 3.99 -3.91 6.66
C THR A 13 4.77 -2.61 6.50
N PHE A 14 4.19 -1.60 5.87
CA PHE A 14 4.86 -0.30 5.70
C PHE A 14 5.11 0.40 7.03
N TYR A 15 4.17 0.30 7.98
CA TYR A 15 4.35 0.85 9.31
C TYR A 15 5.52 0.18 10.04
N THR A 16 5.55 -1.16 10.06
CA THR A 16 6.60 -1.93 10.73
C THR A 16 7.98 -1.63 10.13
N GLN A 17 8.08 -1.57 8.80
CA GLN A 17 9.32 -1.22 8.11
C GLN A 17 9.72 0.24 8.33
N GLY A 18 8.76 1.14 8.34
CA GLY A 18 8.98 2.56 8.63
C GLY A 18 9.52 2.79 10.03
N MET A 19 9.00 2.06 11.02
CA MET A 19 9.50 2.11 12.40
C MET A 19 10.96 1.64 12.48
N ALA A 20 11.30 0.52 11.84
CA ALA A 20 12.68 0.01 11.82
C ALA A 20 13.63 0.98 11.10
N PHE A 21 13.20 1.56 9.98
CA PHE A 21 13.98 2.58 9.27
C PHE A 21 14.19 3.82 10.14
N ALA A 22 13.14 4.34 10.75
CA ALA A 22 13.22 5.54 11.60
C ALA A 22 14.12 5.31 12.82
N GLU A 23 14.07 4.13 13.43
CA GLU A 23 14.98 3.76 14.52
C GLU A 23 16.44 3.87 14.09
N LEU A 24 16.79 3.29 12.94
CA LEU A 24 18.15 3.35 12.41
C LEU A 24 18.56 4.78 12.03
N PHE A 25 17.67 5.49 11.34
CA PHE A 25 17.92 6.85 10.89
C PHE A 25 18.09 7.82 12.06
N ASN A 26 17.34 7.64 13.14
CA ASN A 26 17.33 8.56 14.27
C ASN A 26 18.52 8.38 15.24
N ARG A 27 19.33 7.31 15.06
CA ARG A 27 20.49 7.07 15.92
C ARG A 27 21.47 8.25 15.86
N GLY A 28 21.76 8.83 17.03
CA GLY A 28 22.71 9.95 17.15
C GLY A 28 22.22 11.30 16.61
N ARG A 29 20.96 11.42 16.19
CA ARG A 29 20.37 12.67 15.69
C ARG A 29 19.69 13.45 16.80
N ALA A 30 19.81 14.78 16.73
CA ALA A 30 19.03 15.68 17.56
C ALA A 30 17.53 15.50 17.29
N GLU A 31 16.68 15.83 18.25
CA GLU A 31 15.24 15.63 18.19
C GLU A 31 14.60 16.31 16.96
N ASP A 32 15.02 17.52 16.64
CA ASP A 32 14.53 18.31 15.51
C ASP A 32 14.89 17.74 14.13
N ASP A 33 15.85 16.81 14.07
CA ASP A 33 16.32 16.18 12.84
C ASP A 33 15.87 14.72 12.72
N ARG A 34 15.00 14.26 13.60
CA ARG A 34 14.49 12.91 13.62
C ARG A 34 13.39 12.71 12.59
N CYS A 35 13.29 11.48 12.13
CA CYS A 35 12.19 10.99 11.32
C CYS A 35 11.04 10.53 12.20
N ALA A 36 9.86 11.14 12.03
CA ALA A 36 8.62 10.74 12.65
C ALA A 36 7.84 9.82 11.69
N VAL A 37 7.46 8.64 12.17
CA VAL A 37 6.64 7.69 11.41
C VAL A 37 5.17 8.01 11.63
N LEU A 38 4.44 8.23 10.56
CA LEU A 38 3.02 8.56 10.57
C LEU A 38 2.22 7.41 9.95
N THR A 39 1.14 7.03 10.61
CA THR A 39 0.13 6.13 10.04
C THR A 39 -0.63 6.83 8.91
N SER A 40 -1.11 6.06 7.94
CA SER A 40 -1.85 6.58 6.80
C SER A 40 -2.74 5.52 6.16
N ASP A 41 -3.58 5.94 5.22
CA ASP A 41 -4.36 5.04 4.36
C ASP A 41 -3.52 4.48 3.19
N ALA A 42 -2.22 4.30 3.41
CA ALA A 42 -1.23 3.73 2.50
C ALA A 42 -1.03 4.53 1.19
N SER A 43 -0.82 3.83 0.07
CA SER A 43 -0.13 4.35 -1.13
C SER A 43 -0.77 5.59 -1.78
N ILE A 44 -2.08 5.64 -1.92
CA ILE A 44 -2.76 6.80 -2.56
C ILE A 44 -2.66 8.02 -1.67
N HIS A 45 -3.03 7.87 -0.40
CA HIS A 45 -2.94 8.95 0.59
C HIS A 45 -1.50 9.47 0.69
N ASN A 46 -0.52 8.56 0.76
CA ASN A 46 0.89 8.92 0.84
C ASN A 46 1.36 9.75 -0.36
N ALA A 47 0.98 9.37 -1.58
CA ALA A 47 1.32 10.13 -2.78
C ALA A 47 0.72 11.54 -2.76
N GLU A 48 -0.53 11.68 -2.33
CA GLU A 48 -1.20 12.98 -2.22
C GLU A 48 -0.58 13.86 -1.13
N GLN A 49 -0.17 13.28 0.00
CA GLN A 49 0.49 14.01 1.08
C GLN A 49 1.89 14.48 0.69
N LEU A 50 2.65 13.66 -0.04
CA LEU A 50 3.93 14.07 -0.62
C LEU A 50 3.77 15.27 -1.57
N ASP A 51 2.74 15.23 -2.42
CA ASP A 51 2.46 16.28 -3.40
C ASP A 51 2.05 17.62 -2.76
N ARG A 52 1.40 17.56 -1.59
CA ARG A 52 1.00 18.75 -0.81
C ARG A 52 2.08 19.23 0.17
N GLY A 53 3.22 18.55 0.26
CA GLY A 53 4.26 18.84 1.25
C GLY A 53 3.87 18.46 2.69
N GLY A 54 2.90 17.57 2.85
CA GLY A 54 2.52 17.01 4.15
C GLY A 54 3.47 15.94 4.67
N LEU A 55 4.28 15.35 3.77
CA LEU A 55 5.30 14.34 4.06
C LEU A 55 6.58 14.64 3.28
N GLU A 56 7.73 14.28 3.82
CA GLU A 56 9.03 14.31 3.15
C GLU A 56 9.35 12.97 2.47
N PHE A 57 8.94 11.86 3.10
CA PHE A 57 9.09 10.50 2.58
C PHE A 57 7.80 9.71 2.78
N ALA A 58 7.60 8.68 1.98
CA ALA A 58 6.52 7.74 2.21
C ALA A 58 6.79 6.37 1.58
N PHE A 59 6.22 5.36 2.21
CA PHE A 59 6.10 4.04 1.59
C PHE A 59 4.98 4.03 0.56
N MET A 60 5.23 3.36 -0.55
CA MET A 60 4.27 3.26 -1.63
C MET A 60 4.45 1.95 -2.39
N ALA A 61 3.37 1.25 -2.66
CA ALA A 61 3.42 0.07 -3.51
C ALA A 61 3.73 0.48 -4.97
N SER A 62 4.63 -0.26 -5.62
CA SER A 62 5.20 0.10 -6.93
C SER A 62 4.16 0.26 -8.04
N ASN A 63 3.06 -0.49 -7.98
CA ASN A 63 1.94 -0.42 -8.92
C ASN A 63 1.22 0.95 -8.94
N TRP A 64 1.31 1.73 -7.86
CA TRP A 64 0.75 3.08 -7.80
C TRP A 64 1.67 4.17 -8.34
N ILE A 65 3.00 3.94 -8.36
CA ILE A 65 3.97 4.95 -8.79
C ILE A 65 3.72 5.41 -10.22
N GLY A 66 3.53 4.47 -11.15
CA GLY A 66 3.24 4.79 -12.54
C GLY A 66 1.91 5.54 -12.71
N ARG A 67 0.89 5.15 -11.96
CA ARG A 67 -0.43 5.81 -11.99
C ARG A 67 -0.36 7.24 -11.49
N ALA A 68 0.32 7.48 -10.38
CA ALA A 68 0.54 8.82 -9.83
C ALA A 68 1.30 9.73 -10.82
N LYS A 69 2.36 9.22 -11.43
CA LYS A 69 3.15 9.96 -12.44
C LYS A 69 2.35 10.31 -13.70
N ASN A 70 1.39 9.51 -14.09
CA ASN A 70 0.63 9.67 -15.34
C ASN A 70 -0.78 10.25 -15.15
N ALA A 71 -1.15 10.64 -13.93
CA ALA A 71 -2.51 11.07 -13.59
C ALA A 71 -3.57 10.01 -13.96
N THR A 72 -3.24 8.72 -13.78
CA THR A 72 -4.20 7.64 -14.01
C THR A 72 -5.07 7.48 -12.76
N PRO A 73 -6.39 7.34 -12.89
CA PRO A 73 -7.27 7.22 -11.73
C PRO A 73 -6.76 6.22 -10.68
N PRO A 74 -6.88 6.54 -9.38
CA PRO A 74 -7.68 7.64 -8.79
C PRO A 74 -6.99 9.02 -8.79
N PHE A 75 -5.75 9.12 -9.27
CA PHE A 75 -5.04 10.41 -9.32
C PHE A 75 -5.63 11.31 -10.42
N THR A 76 -5.98 12.53 -10.06
CA THR A 76 -6.56 13.53 -10.98
C THR A 76 -5.51 14.42 -11.62
N ARG A 77 -4.26 14.38 -11.14
CA ARG A 77 -3.12 15.14 -11.65
C ARG A 77 -1.82 14.35 -11.53
N LYS A 78 -0.82 14.74 -12.30
CA LYS A 78 0.51 14.14 -12.23
C LYS A 78 1.20 14.53 -10.91
N ILE A 79 1.76 13.55 -10.23
CA ILE A 79 2.54 13.74 -9.01
C ILE A 79 4.02 13.45 -9.33
N ALA A 80 4.90 14.41 -9.03
CA ALA A 80 6.32 14.34 -9.33
C ALA A 80 7.08 13.50 -8.29
N LEU A 81 6.82 12.19 -8.25
CA LEU A 81 7.48 11.27 -7.32
C LEU A 81 8.90 10.91 -7.76
N ARG A 82 9.77 10.71 -6.78
CA ARG A 82 11.10 10.11 -6.93
C ARG A 82 11.22 8.90 -6.02
N MET A 83 11.69 7.78 -6.55
CA MET A 83 12.03 6.62 -5.76
C MET A 83 13.40 6.84 -5.10
N VAL A 84 13.46 6.66 -3.79
CA VAL A 84 14.71 6.74 -3.01
C VAL A 84 15.37 5.37 -2.96
N ALA A 85 14.62 4.33 -2.58
CA ALA A 85 15.09 2.95 -2.50
C ALA A 85 13.90 1.97 -2.61
N PRO A 86 14.12 0.72 -3.07
CA PRO A 86 13.16 -0.35 -2.87
C PRO A 86 13.17 -0.78 -1.39
N ALA A 87 11.99 -0.99 -0.80
CA ALA A 87 11.87 -1.44 0.58
C ALA A 87 11.84 -2.97 0.68
N ASN A 88 10.83 -3.60 0.10
CA ASN A 88 10.68 -5.05 0.09
C ASN A 88 10.05 -5.53 -1.21
N ALA A 89 10.31 -6.80 -1.55
CA ALA A 89 9.56 -7.56 -2.54
C ALA A 89 8.76 -8.63 -1.76
N GLY A 90 7.49 -8.34 -1.49
CA GLY A 90 6.60 -9.25 -0.78
C GLY A 90 5.81 -10.11 -1.77
N PRO A 91 5.87 -11.45 -1.68
CA PRO A 91 4.95 -12.30 -2.43
C PRO A 91 3.53 -12.10 -1.91
N MET A 92 2.54 -12.21 -2.82
CA MET A 92 1.14 -12.24 -2.45
C MET A 92 0.72 -13.69 -2.22
N PHE A 93 0.05 -13.94 -1.11
CA PHE A 93 -0.55 -15.22 -0.80
C PHE A 93 -2.07 -15.11 -0.74
N PHE A 94 -2.75 -16.03 -1.43
CA PHE A 94 -4.16 -16.26 -1.20
C PHE A 94 -4.31 -17.30 -0.08
N VAL A 95 -4.98 -16.90 0.98
CA VAL A 95 -5.15 -17.73 2.18
C VAL A 95 -6.61 -18.13 2.33
N LYS A 96 -6.86 -19.38 2.64
CA LYS A 96 -8.18 -19.94 2.93
C LYS A 96 -8.15 -20.81 4.18
N LEU A 97 -9.29 -21.08 4.78
CA LEU A 97 -9.38 -22.11 5.81
C LEU A 97 -9.12 -23.49 5.21
N ALA A 98 -8.50 -24.39 5.97
CA ALA A 98 -8.15 -25.74 5.51
C ALA A 98 -9.34 -26.51 4.95
N GLN A 99 -10.52 -26.39 5.60
CA GLN A 99 -11.77 -27.04 5.21
C GLN A 99 -12.54 -26.32 4.08
N SER A 100 -12.05 -25.16 3.61
CA SER A 100 -12.70 -24.46 2.51
C SER A 100 -12.60 -25.25 1.20
N PRO A 101 -13.65 -25.36 0.40
CA PRO A 101 -13.64 -26.07 -0.88
C PRO A 101 -12.87 -25.34 -1.97
N ILE A 102 -12.40 -24.11 -1.73
CA ILE A 102 -11.60 -23.34 -2.70
C ILE A 102 -10.29 -24.07 -2.95
N ALA A 103 -10.04 -24.49 -4.18
CA ALA A 103 -8.83 -25.18 -4.61
C ALA A 103 -7.90 -24.31 -5.47
N SER A 104 -8.45 -23.32 -6.15
CA SER A 104 -7.73 -22.43 -7.06
C SER A 104 -8.19 -20.98 -6.95
N VAL A 105 -7.46 -20.06 -7.56
CA VAL A 105 -7.87 -18.63 -7.61
C VAL A 105 -9.18 -18.46 -8.39
N ALA A 106 -9.46 -19.29 -9.37
CA ALA A 106 -10.72 -19.23 -10.13
C ALA A 106 -11.96 -19.48 -9.25
N ASP A 107 -11.81 -20.23 -8.16
CA ASP A 107 -12.91 -20.53 -7.24
C ASP A 107 -13.32 -19.33 -6.38
N PHE A 108 -12.58 -18.23 -6.44
CA PHE A 108 -12.95 -16.98 -5.77
C PHE A 108 -14.13 -16.26 -6.44
N ASN A 109 -14.49 -16.65 -7.67
CA ASN A 109 -15.62 -16.06 -8.35
C ASN A 109 -16.91 -16.19 -7.50
N GLY A 110 -17.58 -15.07 -7.25
CA GLY A 110 -18.77 -15.03 -6.40
C GLY A 110 -18.50 -15.17 -4.89
N LYS A 111 -17.26 -15.16 -4.42
CA LYS A 111 -16.93 -15.32 -2.98
C LYS A 111 -16.59 -13.98 -2.33
N ARG A 112 -16.71 -13.94 -1.01
CA ARG A 112 -16.18 -12.82 -0.22
C ARG A 112 -14.68 -12.94 -0.11
N VAL A 113 -13.95 -11.89 -0.48
CA VAL A 113 -12.48 -11.86 -0.49
C VAL A 113 -12.02 -10.64 0.30
N ALA A 114 -11.18 -10.86 1.31
CA ALA A 114 -10.51 -9.77 2.01
C ALA A 114 -9.39 -9.23 1.09
N VAL A 115 -9.48 -7.95 0.74
CA VAL A 115 -8.58 -7.31 -0.24
C VAL A 115 -7.67 -6.26 0.38
N GLY A 116 -7.66 -6.15 1.71
CA GLY A 116 -6.90 -5.15 2.44
C GLY A 116 -7.56 -3.77 2.44
N PRO A 117 -6.86 -2.75 2.93
CA PRO A 117 -7.38 -1.39 3.00
C PRO A 117 -7.68 -0.83 1.60
N LYS A 118 -8.73 -0.01 1.51
CA LYS A 118 -9.07 0.68 0.26
C LYS A 118 -7.93 1.61 -0.17
N GLY A 119 -7.57 1.57 -1.44
CA GLY A 119 -6.45 2.34 -1.99
C GLY A 119 -5.07 1.73 -1.69
N SER A 120 -5.02 0.55 -1.08
CA SER A 120 -3.76 -0.16 -0.84
C SER A 120 -3.20 -0.81 -2.11
N GLY A 121 -1.92 -1.18 -2.05
CA GLY A 121 -1.30 -1.98 -3.11
C GLY A 121 -1.93 -3.37 -3.24
N MET A 122 -2.38 -3.96 -2.14
CA MET A 122 -3.05 -5.25 -2.09
C MET A 122 -4.35 -5.23 -2.89
N GLU A 123 -5.25 -4.28 -2.59
CA GLU A 123 -6.50 -4.11 -3.34
C GLU A 123 -6.24 -4.01 -4.85
N GLN A 124 -5.30 -3.15 -5.25
CA GLN A 124 -4.98 -2.97 -6.67
C GLN A 124 -4.46 -4.26 -7.32
N HIS A 125 -3.61 -5.01 -6.63
CA HIS A 125 -3.11 -6.30 -7.14
C HIS A 125 -4.24 -7.32 -7.32
N ILE A 126 -5.13 -7.44 -6.34
CA ILE A 126 -6.29 -8.34 -6.44
C ILE A 126 -7.16 -7.97 -7.65
N HIS A 127 -7.49 -6.68 -7.82
CA HIS A 127 -8.25 -6.23 -8.98
C HIS A 127 -7.56 -6.56 -10.31
N THR A 128 -6.25 -6.40 -10.38
CA THR A 128 -5.47 -6.72 -11.59
C THR A 128 -5.49 -8.22 -11.88
N ILE A 129 -5.20 -9.06 -10.89
CA ILE A 129 -5.18 -10.52 -11.03
C ILE A 129 -6.57 -11.04 -11.42
N PHE A 130 -7.61 -10.60 -10.74
CA PHE A 130 -8.99 -11.01 -11.02
C PHE A 130 -9.42 -10.57 -12.42
N GLY A 131 -9.07 -9.34 -12.84
CA GLY A 131 -9.34 -8.87 -14.19
C GLY A 131 -8.71 -9.73 -15.28
N VAL A 132 -7.44 -10.13 -15.09
CA VAL A 132 -6.72 -11.01 -16.04
C VAL A 132 -7.36 -12.42 -16.09
N LEU A 133 -7.84 -12.92 -14.95
CA LEU A 133 -8.45 -14.25 -14.84
C LEU A 133 -9.95 -14.27 -15.18
N GLY A 134 -10.53 -13.13 -15.55
CA GLY A 134 -11.97 -13.03 -15.82
C GLY A 134 -12.85 -13.25 -14.58
N ILE A 135 -12.28 -13.12 -13.38
CA ILE A 135 -13.00 -13.23 -12.12
C ILE A 135 -13.66 -11.87 -11.85
N THR A 136 -14.96 -11.89 -11.63
CA THR A 136 -15.70 -10.67 -11.30
C THR A 136 -16.08 -10.65 -9.84
N PHE A 137 -16.06 -9.46 -9.23
CA PHE A 137 -16.67 -9.24 -7.91
C PHE A 137 -18.20 -9.18 -7.96
N ALA A 138 -18.84 -9.49 -9.12
CA ALA A 138 -20.28 -9.55 -9.24
C ALA A 138 -20.82 -10.65 -8.32
N GLY A 139 -21.44 -10.24 -7.22
CA GLY A 139 -21.91 -11.13 -6.16
C GLY A 139 -20.87 -11.46 -5.08
N SER A 140 -19.61 -11.07 -5.25
CA SER A 140 -18.63 -11.09 -4.17
C SER A 140 -18.43 -9.67 -3.64
N THR A 141 -18.49 -9.51 -2.34
CA THR A 141 -18.25 -8.21 -1.71
C THR A 141 -16.79 -8.17 -1.29
N PRO A 142 -15.97 -7.28 -1.86
CA PRO A 142 -14.63 -7.07 -1.32
C PRO A 142 -14.76 -6.61 0.13
N ILE A 143 -14.04 -7.27 1.03
CA ILE A 143 -13.97 -6.87 2.43
C ILE A 143 -12.72 -6.04 2.58
N TYR A 144 -12.90 -4.79 2.94
CA TYR A 144 -11.81 -3.88 3.29
C TYR A 144 -11.53 -4.02 4.79
N THR A 145 -10.25 -4.16 5.14
CA THR A 145 -9.79 -4.36 6.52
C THR A 145 -8.88 -3.22 6.94
#